data_84a8157812d70e55b2fdb01cb2565a7f
#
_entry.id   84a8157812d70e55b2fdb01cb2565a7f
#
_cell.length_a   1.000
_cell.length_b   1.000
_cell.length_c   1.000
_cell.angle_alpha   90.00
_cell.angle_beta   90.00
_cell.angle_gamma   90.00
#
_symmetry.space_group_name_H-M   'P 1'
#
loop_
_entity.id
_entity.type
_entity.pdbx_description
1 polymer ?
#
loop_
_entity_poly.entity_id
_entity_poly.type
_entity_poly.pdbx_seq_one_letter_code
_entity_poly.pdbx_strand_id
1 'polypeptide(L)'
;MRNEINLQDRMLAALRQQSQNTTFFLMNGFQMRGIIRGFDNFVVFLESDGKQQMIYKHAISTIIPQRQVELHGTREERTDS
;
A
#
# COMPACT_ATOMS: atom_id res chain seq x y z
N MET A 1 14.27 -13.70 12.22
CA MET A 1 13.99 -13.43 11.90
C MET A 1 13.64 -13.14 11.36
N ARG A 2 13.47 -12.77 11.45
CA ARG A 2 13.10 -12.38 10.96
C ARG A 2 12.84 -11.64 10.31
N ASN A 3 13.17 -11.19 9.91
CA ASN A 3 12.93 -10.46 9.35
C ASN A 3 12.22 -10.16 8.67
N GLU A 4 11.96 -9.76 8.98
CA GLU A 4 11.01 -9.75 8.47
C GLU A 4 10.65 -8.96 7.38
N ILE A 5 10.21 -9.39 6.33
CA ILE A 5 9.79 -8.61 5.22
C ILE A 5 8.35 -8.29 5.38
N ASN A 6 8.02 -7.01 5.36
CA ASN A 6 6.64 -6.58 5.46
C ASN A 6 6.15 -6.28 4.05
N LEU A 7 5.40 -7.18 3.46
CA LEU A 7 4.93 -7.01 2.09
C LEU A 7 4.04 -5.80 1.93
N GLN A 8 3.21 -5.51 2.92
CA GLN A 8 2.35 -4.35 2.85
C GLN A 8 3.18 -3.07 2.73
N ASP A 9 4.21 -2.94 3.55
CA ASP A 9 5.04 -1.75 3.51
C ASP A 9 5.85 -1.66 2.22
N ARG A 10 6.27 -2.78 1.67
CA ARG A 10 6.95 -2.77 0.39
C ARG A 10 6.02 -2.27 -0.70
N MET A 11 4.78 -2.72 -0.69
CA MET A 11 3.82 -2.28 -1.66
C MET A 11 3.52 -0.80 -1.49
N LEU A 12 3.34 -0.35 -0.26
CA LEU A 12 3.06 1.05 0.00
C LEU A 12 4.23 1.93 -0.46
N ALA A 13 5.45 1.49 -0.23
CA ALA A 13 6.62 2.26 -0.66
C ALA A 13 6.70 2.36 -2.18
N ALA A 14 6.41 1.26 -2.86
CA ALA A 14 6.43 1.27 -4.33
C ALA A 14 5.34 2.17 -4.88
N LEU A 15 4.15 2.11 -4.30
CA LEU A 15 3.04 2.95 -4.76
C LEU A 15 3.34 4.42 -4.54
N ARG A 16 3.97 4.75 -3.41
CA ARG A 16 4.34 6.12 -3.13
C ARG A 16 5.39 6.60 -4.13
N GLN A 17 6.39 5.77 -4.38
CA GLN A 17 7.45 6.14 -5.29
C GLN A 17 6.93 6.37 -6.70
N GLN A 18 5.97 5.55 -7.12
CA GLN A 18 5.40 5.65 -8.45
C GLN A 18 4.29 6.67 -8.53
N SER A 19 3.87 7.24 -7.44
CA SER A 19 2.80 8.22 -7.38
C SER A 19 1.55 7.75 -8.11
N GLN A 20 1.23 6.47 -7.99
CA GLN A 20 0.06 6.00 -8.73
C GLN A 20 -1.19 6.05 -7.85
N ASN A 21 -2.31 6.28 -8.52
CA ASN A 21 -3.59 6.23 -7.84
C ASN A 21 -3.83 4.83 -7.35
N THR A 22 -4.27 4.71 -6.14
CA THR A 22 -4.45 3.41 -5.51
C THR A 22 -5.80 3.38 -4.83
N THR A 23 -6.48 2.26 -4.93
CA THR A 23 -7.77 2.06 -4.29
C THR A 23 -7.56 1.25 -3.03
N PHE A 24 -8.15 1.73 -1.93
CA PHE A 24 -8.08 1.06 -0.65
C PHE A 24 -9.48 0.68 -0.23
N PHE A 25 -9.72 -0.60 0.01
CA PHE A 25 -10.97 -1.05 0.59
C PHE A 25 -10.77 -1.18 2.09
N LEU A 26 -11.68 -0.62 2.84
CA LEU A 26 -11.59 -0.63 4.29
C LEU A 26 -12.42 -1.76 4.87
N MET A 27 -12.12 -2.10 6.10
CA MET A 27 -12.81 -3.21 6.76
C MET A 27 -14.31 -2.97 6.90
N ASN A 28 -14.74 -1.72 6.93
CA ASN A 28 -16.16 -1.40 7.02
C ASN A 28 -16.84 -1.37 5.65
N GLY A 29 -16.12 -1.73 4.59
CA GLY A 29 -16.69 -1.74 3.24
C GLY A 29 -16.55 -0.46 2.46
N PHE A 30 -16.03 0.58 3.08
CA PHE A 30 -15.82 1.83 2.36
C PHE A 30 -14.64 1.69 1.43
N GLN A 31 -14.63 2.51 0.40
CA GLN A 31 -13.57 2.52 -0.58
C GLN A 31 -12.97 3.92 -0.63
N MET A 32 -11.64 4.00 -0.62
CA MET A 32 -10.94 5.26 -0.73
C MET A 32 -9.93 5.15 -1.85
N ARG A 33 -9.62 6.27 -2.48
CA ARG A 33 -8.70 6.28 -3.59
C ARG A 33 -7.82 7.49 -3.49
N GLY A 34 -6.57 7.35 -3.82
CA GLY A 34 -5.66 8.48 -3.78
C GLY A 34 -4.24 8.04 -4.01
N ILE A 35 -3.35 9.02 -3.91
CA ILE A 35 -1.92 8.80 -4.08
C ILE A 35 -1.30 8.79 -2.71
N ILE A 36 -0.48 7.78 -2.44
CA ILE A 36 0.18 7.67 -1.15
C ILE A 36 1.29 8.70 -1.08
N ARG A 37 1.23 9.55 -0.06
CA ARG A 37 2.26 10.55 0.17
C ARG A 37 3.21 10.16 1.28
N GLY A 38 2.80 9.25 2.13
CA GLY A 38 3.66 8.76 3.21
C GLY A 38 2.95 7.69 4.01
N PHE A 39 3.71 7.02 4.86
CA PHE A 39 3.12 6.03 5.75
C PHE A 39 4.14 5.70 6.84
N ASP A 40 3.63 5.17 7.93
CA ASP A 40 4.53 4.68 8.97
C ASP A 40 4.00 3.31 9.43
N ASN A 41 4.32 2.92 10.66
CA ASN A 41 3.92 1.61 11.13
C ASN A 41 2.42 1.46 11.32
N PHE A 42 1.70 2.55 11.44
CA PHE A 42 0.29 2.50 11.81
C PHE A 42 -0.66 3.13 10.82
N VAL A 43 -0.21 4.09 10.05
CA VAL A 43 -1.10 4.87 9.20
C VAL A 43 -0.54 5.00 7.78
N VAL A 44 -1.44 5.30 6.85
CA VAL A 44 -1.10 5.63 5.47
C VAL A 44 -1.71 7.00 5.18
N PHE A 45 -0.91 7.85 4.58
CA PHE A 45 -1.32 9.22 4.28
C PHE A 45 -1.61 9.31 2.78
N LEU A 46 -2.82 9.67 2.43
CA LEU A 46 -3.25 9.74 1.03
C LEU A 46 -3.59 11.16 0.64
N GLU A 47 -3.45 11.43 -0.62
CA GLU A 47 -3.90 12.70 -1.19
C GLU A 47 -4.80 12.42 -2.38
N SER A 48 -5.95 13.08 -2.42
CA SER A 48 -6.91 12.91 -3.50
C SER A 48 -7.60 14.25 -3.72
N ASP A 49 -7.51 14.77 -4.95
CA ASP A 49 -8.18 16.04 -5.31
C ASP A 49 -7.81 17.17 -4.36
N GLY A 50 -6.54 17.22 -3.99
CA GLY A 50 -6.07 18.28 -3.11
C GLY A 50 -6.39 18.07 -1.65
N LYS A 51 -7.05 17.00 -1.31
CA LYS A 51 -7.41 16.70 0.09
C LYS A 51 -6.49 15.64 0.63
N GLN A 52 -6.11 15.79 1.88
CA GLN A 52 -5.24 14.83 2.55
C GLN A 52 -6.07 13.98 3.49
N GLN A 53 -5.83 12.69 3.48
CA GLN A 53 -6.54 11.75 4.32
C GLN A 53 -5.58 10.76 4.92
N MET A 54 -5.85 10.34 6.13
CA MET A 54 -5.01 9.40 6.83
C MET A 54 -5.84 8.20 7.19
N ILE A 55 -5.33 7.01 6.89
CA ILE A 55 -6.04 5.76 7.16
C ILE A 55 -5.19 4.91 8.06
N TYR A 56 -5.78 4.29 9.06
CA TYR A 56 -5.06 3.32 9.87
C TYR A 56 -4.84 2.05 9.07
N LYS A 57 -3.65 1.50 9.13
CA LYS A 57 -3.33 0.30 8.38
C LYS A 57 -4.24 -0.86 8.72
N HIS A 58 -4.56 -1.03 10.00
CA HIS A 58 -5.39 -2.17 10.36
C HIS A 58 -6.84 -2.01 9.95
N ALA A 59 -7.21 -0.85 9.43
CA ALA A 59 -8.55 -0.66 8.86
C ALA A 59 -8.58 -1.01 7.38
N ILE A 60 -7.43 -1.30 6.78
CA ILE A 60 -7.35 -1.60 5.35
C ILE A 60 -7.57 -3.08 5.13
N SER A 61 -8.52 -3.40 4.28
CA SER A 61 -8.81 -4.78 3.90
C SER A 61 -8.03 -5.17 2.65
N THR A 62 -8.05 -4.32 1.65
CA THR A 62 -7.44 -4.64 0.35
C THR A 62 -6.86 -3.39 -0.26
N ILE A 63 -5.72 -3.53 -0.92
CA ILE A 63 -5.07 -2.45 -1.63
C ILE A 63 -4.99 -2.84 -3.10
N ILE A 64 -5.55 -2.02 -3.98
CA ILE A 64 -5.55 -2.32 -5.39
C ILE A 64 -4.85 -1.20 -6.15
N PRO A 65 -3.63 -1.46 -6.64
CA PRO A 65 -2.90 -0.46 -7.41
C PRO A 65 -3.56 -0.27 -8.77
N GLN A 66 -3.37 0.90 -9.35
CA GLN A 66 -3.86 1.14 -10.69
C GLN A 66 -3.05 0.34 -11.69
N ARG A 67 -1.75 0.22 -11.47
CA ARG A 67 -0.87 -0.58 -12.31
C ARG A 67 -0.18 -1.60 -11.43
N GLN A 68 0.15 -2.72 -12.02
CA GLN A 68 0.81 -3.80 -11.29
C GLN A 68 2.12 -3.33 -10.67
N VAL A 69 2.37 -3.75 -9.47
CA VAL A 69 3.58 -3.43 -8.75
C VAL A 69 4.42 -4.69 -8.64
N GLU A 70 5.71 -4.56 -8.95
CA GLU A 70 6.62 -5.67 -8.77
C GLU A 70 7.29 -5.57 -7.42
N LEU A 71 7.23 -6.63 -6.68
CA LEU A 71 7.80 -6.65 -5.34
C LEU A 71 9.06 -7.47 -5.34
N HIS A 72 10.09 -6.90 -5.95
CA HIS A 72 11.39 -7.57 -6.01
C HIS A 72 11.90 -7.82 -4.60
N GLY A 73 12.64 -8.84 -4.43
CA GLY A 73 13.21 -9.15 -3.15
C GLY A 73 12.34 -9.99 -2.29
N THR A 74 11.10 -10.18 -2.71
CA THR A 74 10.27 -11.09 -1.98
C THR A 74 10.13 -12.35 -2.73
N ARG A 75 10.58 -12.42 -3.88
CA ARG A 75 10.44 -13.49 -4.66
C ARG A 75 11.35 -14.46 -4.49
N GLU A 76 12.16 -14.41 -3.93
CA GLU A 76 12.98 -15.38 -3.85
C GLU A 76 12.36 -16.51 -3.67
N GLU A 77 11.53 -16.48 -3.45
CA GLU A 77 10.88 -17.50 -3.27
C GLU A 77 10.24 -17.99 -4.32
N ARG A 78 10.35 -17.74 -4.78
CA ARG A 78 9.74 -18.14 -5.59
C ARG A 78 9.96 -18.80 -6.43
N THR A 79 10.47 -18.90 -6.30
CA THR A 79 10.65 -19.37 -7.04
C THR A 79 10.37 -20.20 -7.65
N ASP A 80 10.22 -20.17 -7.38
CA ASP A 80 9.83 -20.72 -7.84
C ASP A 80 9.45 -21.06 -8.39
N SER A 81 9.58 -20.84 -8.34
CA SER A 81 9.08 -21.01 -8.85
C SER A 81 8.95 -21.41 -9.36
#